data_0b5420276c76fff66fa216651272f4cb
#
_entry.id   0b5420276c76fff66fa216651272f4cb
#
_cell.length_a   1.000
_cell.length_b   1.000
_cell.length_c   1.000
_cell.angle_alpha   90.00
_cell.angle_beta   90.00
_cell.angle_gamma   90.00
#
_symmetry.space_group_name_H-M   'P 1'
#
loop_
_entity.id
_entity.type
_entity.pdbx_description
1 polymer ?
#
loop_
_entity_poly.entity_id
_entity_poly.type
_entity_poly.pdbx_seq_one_letter_code
_entity_poly.pdbx_strand_id
1 'polypeptide(L)'
;RSDHFNFAKEGVPALDPDEGVDFVGKPAEYGQKVRDDYTEHDYHKPSDEFRPGADLRGGMENIELFYAVGAQIANERRFPNWRANSEFRAARDRSRATAAGGGVAPRDTSAPTHRGRGR
;
A
#
# COMPACT_ATOMS: atom_id res chain seq x y z
N ARG A 1 -2.01 10.34 8.93
CA ARG A 1 -2.31 10.01 7.52
C ARG A 1 -1.07 9.37 6.91
N SER A 2 -1.22 8.19 6.37
CA SER A 2 -0.17 7.46 5.68
C SER A 2 -0.09 7.86 4.20
N ASP A 3 0.99 7.53 3.54
CA ASP A 3 1.26 7.85 2.12
C ASP A 3 0.23 7.24 1.16
N HIS A 4 -0.43 6.14 1.56
CA HIS A 4 -1.49 5.49 0.78
C HIS A 4 -2.62 6.46 0.39
N PHE A 5 -2.88 7.49 1.19
CA PHE A 5 -3.97 8.44 0.96
C PHE A 5 -3.76 9.26 -0.33
N ASN A 6 -2.53 9.60 -0.67
CA ASN A 6 -2.25 10.30 -1.91
C ASN A 6 -2.53 9.44 -3.14
N PHE A 7 -2.18 8.16 -3.08
CA PHE A 7 -2.55 7.20 -4.14
C PHE A 7 -4.06 6.98 -4.22
N ALA A 8 -4.75 6.93 -3.08
CA ALA A 8 -6.20 6.80 -3.05
C ALA A 8 -6.93 7.96 -3.73
N LYS A 9 -6.46 9.21 -3.56
CA LYS A 9 -7.00 10.39 -4.25
C LYS A 9 -6.92 10.28 -5.78
N GLU A 10 -5.89 9.62 -6.29
CA GLU A 10 -5.73 9.31 -7.71
C GLU A 10 -6.52 8.06 -8.14
N GLY A 11 -7.32 7.52 -7.24
CA GLY A 11 -8.18 6.37 -7.48
C GLY A 11 -7.49 5.01 -7.36
N VAL A 12 -6.23 4.95 -6.95
CA VAL A 12 -5.53 3.68 -6.74
C VAL A 12 -6.07 3.01 -5.47
N PRO A 13 -6.66 1.79 -5.55
CA PRO A 13 -7.06 1.07 -4.36
C PRO A 13 -5.86 0.82 -3.47
N ALA A 14 -5.97 1.21 -2.23
CA ALA A 14 -4.91 1.13 -1.24
C ALA A 14 -5.42 0.47 0.03
N LEU A 15 -4.54 -0.25 0.71
CA LEU A 15 -4.77 -0.89 2.00
C LEU A 15 -3.82 -0.26 3.01
N ASP A 16 -4.37 0.22 4.12
CA ASP A 16 -3.65 0.76 5.25
C ASP A 16 -4.26 0.17 6.53
N PRO A 17 -3.86 -1.04 6.92
CA PRO A 17 -4.33 -1.64 8.14
C PRO A 17 -3.71 -0.94 9.34
N ASP A 18 -4.52 -0.69 10.31
CA ASP A 18 -4.09 -0.21 11.62
C ASP A 18 -4.18 -1.35 12.63
N GLU A 19 -3.21 -1.41 13.53
CA GLU A 19 -3.20 -2.41 14.59
C GLU A 19 -4.30 -2.12 15.61
N GLY A 20 -4.98 -3.19 16.03
CA GLY A 20 -5.97 -3.10 17.08
C GLY A 20 -5.33 -2.75 18.45
N VAL A 21 -6.16 -2.33 19.37
CA VAL A 21 -5.75 -2.05 20.76
C VAL A 21 -6.21 -3.12 21.73
N ASP A 22 -6.85 -4.17 21.23
CA ASP A 22 -7.32 -5.30 22.06
C ASP A 22 -6.19 -6.33 22.21
N PHE A 23 -5.57 -6.35 23.37
CA PHE A 23 -4.52 -7.30 23.72
C PHE A 23 -5.10 -8.48 24.48
N VAL A 24 -4.85 -9.70 23.99
CA VAL A 24 -5.31 -10.94 24.64
C VAL A 24 -4.82 -11.02 26.10
N GLY A 25 -5.74 -11.21 27.03
CA GLY A 25 -5.43 -11.34 28.45
C GLY A 25 -5.04 -10.03 29.16
N LYS A 26 -5.28 -8.89 28.53
CA LYS A 26 -5.07 -7.56 29.14
C LYS A 26 -6.39 -6.81 29.32
N PRO A 27 -6.46 -5.86 30.24
CA PRO A 27 -7.61 -4.95 30.35
C PRO A 27 -7.82 -4.14 29.07
N ALA A 28 -9.06 -3.72 28.81
CA ALA A 28 -9.43 -3.00 27.58
C ALA A 28 -8.63 -1.70 27.35
N GLU A 29 -8.26 -1.02 28.43
CA GLU A 29 -7.48 0.24 28.37
C GLU A 29 -5.98 0.03 28.11
N TYR A 30 -5.48 -1.20 28.24
CA TYR A 30 -4.05 -1.49 28.16
C TYR A 30 -3.46 -1.14 26.79
N GLY A 31 -4.09 -1.58 25.73
CA GLY A 31 -3.56 -1.37 24.38
C GLY A 31 -3.60 0.10 23.97
N GLN A 32 -4.67 0.83 24.34
CA GLN A 32 -4.73 2.27 24.08
C GLN A 32 -3.59 3.00 24.80
N LYS A 33 -3.34 2.65 26.07
CA LYS A 33 -2.23 3.23 26.83
C LYS A 33 -0.87 2.96 26.18
N VAL A 34 -0.63 1.74 25.70
CA VAL A 34 0.62 1.39 25.00
C VAL A 34 0.79 2.20 23.72
N ARG A 35 -0.27 2.38 22.94
CA ARG A 35 -0.27 3.19 21.71
C ARG A 35 0.01 4.66 22.01
N ASP A 36 -0.65 5.22 23.00
CA ASP A 36 -0.50 6.62 23.39
C ASP A 36 0.92 6.88 23.90
N ASP A 37 1.47 5.99 24.74
CA ASP A 37 2.83 6.07 25.26
C ASP A 37 3.88 6.02 24.13
N TYR A 38 3.75 5.09 23.21
CA TYR A 38 4.62 5.02 22.03
C TYR A 38 4.54 6.30 21.19
N THR A 39 3.32 6.78 20.92
CA THR A 39 3.12 7.99 20.11
C THR A 39 3.71 9.22 20.75
N GLU A 40 3.61 9.32 22.08
CA GLU A 40 4.13 10.47 22.84
C GLU A 40 5.65 10.44 22.98
N HIS A 41 6.26 9.26 23.16
CA HIS A 41 7.66 9.17 23.59
C HIS A 41 8.62 8.70 22.48
N ASP A 42 8.18 7.85 21.58
CA ASP A 42 9.07 7.19 20.62
C ASP A 42 8.76 7.53 19.15
N TYR A 43 7.49 7.58 18.76
CA TYR A 43 7.08 7.72 17.36
C TYR A 43 7.71 8.94 16.67
N HIS A 44 8.41 8.72 15.57
CA HIS A 44 9.19 9.72 14.81
C HIS A 44 10.29 10.41 15.62
N LYS A 45 10.86 9.75 16.63
CA LYS A 45 11.95 10.25 17.45
C LYS A 45 13.17 9.33 17.38
N PRO A 46 14.37 9.81 17.74
CA PRO A 46 15.58 8.96 17.80
C PRO A 46 15.48 7.78 18.77
N SER A 47 14.55 7.81 19.71
CA SER A 47 14.27 6.73 20.67
C SER A 47 13.49 5.56 20.07
N ASP A 48 12.94 5.72 18.85
CA ASP A 48 12.23 4.66 18.13
C ASP A 48 13.22 3.66 17.52
N GLU A 49 13.82 2.87 18.40
CA GLU A 49 14.82 1.86 18.07
C GLU A 49 14.29 0.46 18.34
N PHE A 50 14.77 -0.51 17.53
CA PHE A 50 14.48 -1.92 17.80
C PHE A 50 15.06 -2.34 19.16
N ARG A 51 14.20 -2.85 20.03
CA ARG A 51 14.61 -3.36 21.35
C ARG A 51 14.78 -4.88 21.29
N PRO A 52 15.97 -5.41 21.62
CA PRO A 52 16.18 -6.86 21.72
C PRO A 52 15.17 -7.47 22.71
N GLY A 53 14.50 -8.55 22.30
CA GLY A 53 13.46 -9.18 23.10
C GLY A 53 12.04 -8.62 22.91
N ALA A 54 11.82 -7.70 21.97
CA ALA A 54 10.49 -7.26 21.58
C ALA A 54 9.65 -8.45 21.12
N ASP A 55 8.38 -8.48 21.52
CA ASP A 55 7.43 -9.51 21.07
C ASP A 55 6.92 -9.17 19.67
N LEU A 56 7.42 -9.90 18.68
CA LEU A 56 7.08 -9.69 17.27
C LEU A 56 5.91 -10.57 16.78
N ARG A 57 5.22 -11.31 17.66
CA ARG A 57 4.14 -12.21 17.25
C ARG A 57 3.01 -11.49 16.52
N GLY A 58 2.57 -10.34 17.01
CA GLY A 58 1.56 -9.53 16.32
C GLY A 58 2.05 -9.03 14.95
N GLY A 59 3.31 -8.64 14.83
CA GLY A 59 3.91 -8.27 13.55
C GLY A 59 3.93 -9.42 12.56
N MET A 60 4.18 -10.67 13.03
CA MET A 60 4.11 -11.86 12.17
C MET A 60 2.71 -12.12 11.65
N GLU A 61 1.68 -11.98 12.49
CA GLU A 61 0.28 -12.12 12.09
C GLU A 61 -0.11 -11.08 11.02
N ASN A 62 0.36 -9.84 11.17
CA ASN A 62 0.17 -8.80 10.16
C ASN A 62 0.84 -9.15 8.83
N ILE A 63 2.07 -9.67 8.85
CA ILE A 63 2.78 -10.11 7.64
C ILE A 63 2.02 -11.25 6.94
N GLU A 64 1.50 -12.21 7.67
CA GLU A 64 0.68 -13.30 7.12
C GLU A 64 -0.60 -12.77 6.46
N LEU A 65 -1.28 -11.83 7.10
CA LEU A 65 -2.46 -11.17 6.54
C LEU A 65 -2.12 -10.43 5.23
N PHE A 66 -1.06 -9.63 5.24
CA PHE A 66 -0.63 -8.88 4.05
C PHE A 66 -0.21 -9.80 2.91
N TYR A 67 0.50 -10.87 3.22
CA TYR A 67 0.84 -11.89 2.24
C TYR A 67 -0.41 -12.53 1.62
N ALA A 68 -1.38 -12.92 2.45
CA ALA A 68 -2.62 -13.53 1.96
C ALA A 68 -3.41 -12.58 1.05
N VAL A 69 -3.57 -11.32 1.45
CA VAL A 69 -4.25 -10.29 0.65
C VAL A 69 -3.49 -10.01 -0.65
N GLY A 70 -2.17 -9.84 -0.57
CA GLY A 70 -1.32 -9.60 -1.73
C GLY A 70 -1.35 -10.76 -2.72
N ALA A 71 -1.24 -12.00 -2.24
CA ALA A 71 -1.32 -13.20 -3.05
C ALA A 71 -2.69 -13.35 -3.72
N GLN A 72 -3.78 -13.07 -3.00
CA GLN A 72 -5.12 -13.09 -3.57
C GLN A 72 -5.23 -12.08 -4.72
N ILE A 73 -4.86 -10.82 -4.49
CA ILE A 73 -4.95 -9.76 -5.50
C ILE A 73 -4.07 -10.05 -6.71
N ALA A 74 -2.86 -10.56 -6.49
CA ALA A 74 -1.92 -10.89 -7.57
C ALA A 74 -2.42 -12.03 -8.48
N ASN A 75 -3.22 -12.94 -7.95
CA ASN A 75 -3.78 -14.06 -8.69
C ASN A 75 -5.18 -13.80 -9.27
N GLU A 76 -5.80 -12.66 -8.95
CA GLU A 76 -7.10 -12.30 -9.50
C GLU A 76 -6.97 -11.82 -10.96
N ARG A 77 -7.96 -12.19 -11.79
CA ARG A 77 -8.04 -11.71 -13.17
C ARG A 77 -8.51 -10.26 -13.31
N ARG A 78 -9.02 -9.68 -12.23
CA ARG A 78 -9.55 -8.32 -12.19
C ARG A 78 -8.75 -7.48 -11.22
N PHE A 79 -8.40 -6.28 -11.64
CA PHE A 79 -7.85 -5.31 -10.71
C PHE A 79 -8.86 -4.92 -9.65
N PRO A 80 -8.45 -4.74 -8.39
CA PRO A 80 -9.32 -4.30 -7.32
C PRO A 80 -9.93 -2.94 -7.64
N ASN A 81 -11.11 -2.71 -7.09
CA ASN A 81 -11.79 -1.43 -7.19
C ASN A 81 -12.31 -0.99 -5.81
N TRP A 82 -12.54 0.29 -5.66
CA TRP A 82 -13.19 0.84 -4.50
C TRP A 82 -14.67 0.38 -4.41
N ARG A 83 -15.20 0.30 -3.21
CA ARG A 83 -16.63 0.06 -3.00
C ARG A 83 -17.45 1.20 -3.65
N ALA A 84 -18.68 0.92 -4.02
CA ALA A 84 -19.53 1.89 -4.74
C ALA A 84 -19.75 3.22 -3.99
N ASN A 85 -19.75 3.19 -2.66
CA ASN A 85 -19.91 4.36 -1.80
C ASN A 85 -18.61 5.04 -1.38
N SER A 86 -17.46 4.61 -1.94
CA SER A 86 -16.16 5.24 -1.64
C SER A 86 -16.01 6.55 -2.41
N GLU A 87 -15.51 7.58 -1.74
CA GLU A 87 -15.16 8.88 -2.36
C GLU A 87 -14.14 8.75 -3.49
N PHE A 88 -13.27 7.73 -3.43
CA PHE A 88 -12.23 7.49 -4.43
C PHE A 88 -12.70 6.71 -5.66
N ARG A 89 -13.93 6.17 -5.63
CA ARG A 89 -14.44 5.32 -6.70
C ARG A 89 -14.47 6.05 -8.04
N ALA A 90 -14.98 7.28 -8.07
CA ALA A 90 -15.09 8.04 -9.30
C ALA A 90 -13.72 8.37 -9.92
N ALA A 91 -12.70 8.64 -9.11
CA ALA A 91 -11.33 8.84 -9.59
C ALA A 91 -10.78 7.56 -10.25
N ARG A 92 -11.01 6.40 -9.62
CA ARG A 92 -10.61 5.09 -10.17
C ARG A 92 -11.27 4.80 -11.51
N ASP A 93 -12.58 5.00 -11.61
CA ASP A 93 -13.32 4.69 -12.84
C ASP A 93 -12.86 5.60 -14.00
N ARG A 94 -12.58 6.88 -13.75
CA ARG A 94 -11.99 7.80 -14.74
C ARG A 94 -10.61 7.34 -15.21
N SER A 95 -9.70 7.03 -14.28
CA SER A 95 -8.33 6.60 -14.63
C SER A 95 -8.32 5.33 -15.49
N ARG A 96 -9.22 4.41 -15.21
CA ARG A 96 -9.37 3.18 -15.99
C ARG A 96 -9.98 3.40 -17.38
N ALA A 97 -10.95 4.29 -17.49
CA ALA A 97 -11.54 4.65 -18.77
C ALA A 97 -10.48 5.29 -19.70
N THR A 98 -9.64 6.17 -19.17
CA THR A 98 -8.54 6.79 -19.90
C THR A 98 -7.51 5.74 -20.36
N ALA A 99 -7.14 4.79 -19.48
CA ALA A 99 -6.21 3.72 -19.83
C ALA A 99 -6.77 2.76 -20.89
N ALA A 100 -8.09 2.51 -20.90
CA ALA A 100 -8.75 1.66 -21.89
C ALA A 100 -8.94 2.36 -23.25
N GLY A 101 -9.10 3.70 -23.24
CA GLY A 101 -9.23 4.50 -24.47
C GLY A 101 -7.91 4.95 -25.10
N GLY A 102 -6.84 4.99 -24.31
CA GLY A 102 -5.48 5.29 -24.77
C GLY A 102 -4.78 4.03 -25.25
N GLY A 103 -5.11 3.53 -26.44
CA GLY A 103 -4.28 2.55 -27.12
C GLY A 103 -2.86 3.09 -27.19
N VAL A 104 -1.90 2.41 -26.57
CA VAL A 104 -0.47 2.70 -26.72
C VAL A 104 -0.19 2.65 -28.23
N ALA A 105 0.10 3.80 -28.84
CA ALA A 105 0.59 3.82 -30.22
C ALA A 105 1.80 2.87 -30.28
N PRO A 106 1.88 2.00 -31.32
CA PRO A 106 3.02 1.10 -31.47
C PRO A 106 4.30 1.94 -31.43
N ARG A 107 5.23 1.57 -30.59
CA ARG A 107 6.56 2.18 -30.59
C ARG A 107 7.14 1.97 -31.98
N ASP A 108 7.41 3.10 -32.64
CA ASP A 108 8.16 3.08 -33.90
C ASP A 108 9.55 2.45 -33.62
N THR A 109 9.72 1.20 -34.04
CA THR A 109 10.96 0.46 -33.92
C THR A 109 11.92 0.73 -35.07
N SER A 110 11.71 1.76 -35.88
CA SER A 110 12.66 2.19 -36.91
C SER A 110 13.91 2.81 -36.25
N ALA A 111 14.84 1.95 -35.88
CA ALA A 111 16.19 2.35 -35.51
C ALA A 111 16.87 2.97 -36.73
N PRO A 112 17.56 4.12 -36.59
CA PRO A 112 18.32 4.69 -37.69
C PRO A 112 19.47 3.72 -38.04
N THR A 113 19.46 3.22 -39.28
CA THR A 113 20.57 2.46 -39.87
C THR A 113 21.80 3.37 -39.90
N HIS A 114 22.75 3.13 -39.03
CA HIS A 114 24.07 3.77 -39.06
C HIS A 114 24.77 3.33 -40.38
N ARG A 115 24.73 4.16 -41.42
CA ARG A 115 25.58 4.00 -42.60
C ARG A 115 27.03 4.25 -42.19
N GLY A 116 27.81 3.21 -42.12
CA GLY A 116 29.24 3.28 -42.01
C GLY A 116 29.82 4.09 -43.16
N ARG A 117 30.55 5.17 -42.87
CA ARG A 117 31.47 5.81 -43.80
C ARG A 117 32.77 5.01 -43.73
N GLY A 118 33.10 4.34 -44.79
CA GLY A 118 34.43 3.80 -44.99
C GLY A 118 35.45 4.96 -45.23
N ARG A 119 36.59 4.77 -44.65
CA ARG A 119 37.95 5.06 -45.20
C ARG A 119 38.95 4.28 -44.36
#